data_9b25b30cedf31c54949123a7d0bc8bd0
#
_entry.id   9b25b30cedf31c54949123a7d0bc8bd0
#
_cell.length_a   1.000
_cell.length_b   1.000
_cell.length_c   1.000
_cell.angle_alpha   90.00
_cell.angle_beta   90.00
_cell.angle_gamma   90.00
#
_symmetry.space_group_name_H-M   'P 1'
#
loop_
_entity.id
_entity.type
_entity.pdbx_description
1 polymer ?
#
loop_
_entity_poly.entity_id
_entity_poly.type
_entity_poly.pdbx_seq_one_letter_code
_entity_poly.pdbx_strand_id
1 'polypeptide(L)'
;MNQGDRVYLTPTNIIDSDHETVQDYARKTIEDSLDPVDRAVKLYLAVRDDIRYDPYSPFYLAEHYRASNILKRGRSYCVPKASLLCALGRACGIPSRIGFATVRNHLTTKQLLDFIGSDLFVYHGFVEFYLEGKWVKATPAFNRELCLRHHVPPLEFDGHEDSLFQPYNLQNQKFMEYVEYHGTYADVPVATIVSAWERTYGKDRVQRWIRMFEEHGKISLGDFDREDIVTG
;
A
#
# COMPACT_ATOMS: atom_id res chain seq x y z
N MET A 1 24.67 5.25 8.19
CA MET A 1 23.41 6.00 8.24
C MET A 1 23.75 7.46 8.56
N ASN A 2 23.41 8.39 7.68
CA ASN A 2 23.69 9.82 7.87
C ASN A 2 22.67 10.44 8.84
N GLN A 3 23.00 11.62 9.41
CA GLN A 3 22.10 12.32 10.36
C GLN A 3 20.70 12.62 9.76
N GLY A 4 20.59 12.74 8.43
CA GLY A 4 19.32 12.91 7.69
C GLY A 4 18.44 11.64 7.64
N ASP A 5 19.00 10.48 7.88
CA ASP A 5 18.22 9.21 7.80
C ASP A 5 17.41 8.93 9.06
N ARG A 6 17.67 9.66 10.16
CA ARG A 6 16.91 9.51 11.43
C ARG A 6 15.43 9.82 11.28
N VAL A 7 15.06 10.68 10.34
CA VAL A 7 13.65 10.98 10.04
C VAL A 7 12.87 9.73 9.64
N TYR A 8 13.54 8.73 9.05
CA TYR A 8 12.94 7.47 8.62
C TYR A 8 12.82 6.42 9.74
N LEU A 9 13.21 6.76 10.97
CA LEU A 9 12.98 5.98 12.20
C LEU A 9 11.97 6.68 13.13
N THR A 10 11.61 7.93 12.83
CA THR A 10 10.77 8.76 13.70
C THR A 10 9.29 8.55 13.36
N PRO A 11 8.40 8.42 14.36
CA PRO A 11 6.96 8.42 14.12
C PRO A 11 6.49 9.76 13.55
N THR A 12 5.40 9.73 12.79
CA THR A 12 4.72 10.90 12.28
C THR A 12 3.23 10.84 12.62
N ASN A 13 2.45 11.84 12.20
CA ASN A 13 1.01 11.82 12.45
C ASN A 13 0.28 10.66 11.74
N ILE A 14 0.80 10.21 10.59
CA ILE A 14 0.19 9.12 9.80
C ILE A 14 0.94 7.81 10.00
N ILE A 15 2.27 7.84 9.92
CA ILE A 15 3.14 6.70 10.20
C ILE A 15 3.41 6.68 11.71
N ASP A 16 2.36 6.39 12.50
CA ASP A 16 2.33 6.42 13.97
C ASP A 16 2.97 5.16 14.58
N SER A 17 4.27 4.98 14.28
CA SER A 17 5.06 3.81 14.70
C SER A 17 5.24 3.69 16.22
N ASP A 18 4.96 4.74 16.98
CA ASP A 18 4.95 4.79 18.45
C ASP A 18 3.58 4.42 19.05
N HIS A 19 2.54 4.23 18.25
CA HIS A 19 1.23 3.83 18.73
C HIS A 19 1.27 2.40 19.29
N GLU A 20 0.70 2.18 20.48
CA GLU A 20 0.75 0.90 21.20
C GLU A 20 0.33 -0.30 20.32
N THR A 21 -0.80 -0.18 19.59
CA THR A 21 -1.29 -1.27 18.72
C THR A 21 -0.33 -1.59 17.58
N VAL A 22 0.38 -0.59 17.04
CA VAL A 22 1.38 -0.78 15.97
C VAL A 22 2.59 -1.52 16.55
N GLN A 23 3.09 -1.09 17.71
CA GLN A 23 4.20 -1.74 18.39
C GLN A 23 3.88 -3.18 18.82
N ASP A 24 2.67 -3.42 19.33
CA ASP A 24 2.23 -4.75 19.73
C ASP A 24 2.11 -5.70 18.54
N TYR A 25 1.53 -5.22 17.44
CA TYR A 25 1.43 -6.00 16.21
C TYR A 25 2.82 -6.30 15.65
N ALA A 26 3.71 -5.30 15.59
CA ALA A 26 5.10 -5.48 15.16
C ALA A 26 5.84 -6.54 16.00
N ARG A 27 5.81 -6.44 17.34
CA ARG A 27 6.45 -7.41 18.24
C ARG A 27 5.94 -8.84 18.02
N LYS A 28 4.61 -9.00 17.91
CA LYS A 28 4.01 -10.33 17.67
C LYS A 28 4.42 -10.91 16.32
N THR A 29 4.54 -10.07 15.30
CA THR A 29 4.88 -10.50 13.93
C THR A 29 6.33 -10.94 13.80
N ILE A 30 7.26 -10.17 14.39
CA ILE A 30 8.70 -10.51 14.28
C ILE A 30 9.13 -11.61 15.25
N GLU A 31 8.33 -11.90 16.29
CA GLU A 31 8.65 -12.85 17.36
C GLU A 31 10.03 -12.55 17.99
N ASP A 32 10.91 -13.54 18.07
CA ASP A 32 12.27 -13.41 18.62
C ASP A 32 13.34 -13.08 17.56
N SER A 33 12.92 -12.69 16.34
CA SER A 33 13.88 -12.36 15.27
C SER A 33 14.74 -11.15 15.65
N LEU A 34 16.05 -11.28 15.51
CA LEU A 34 17.03 -10.21 15.71
C LEU A 34 17.56 -9.65 14.39
N ASP A 35 17.45 -10.39 13.31
CA ASP A 35 17.90 -9.99 11.99
C ASP A 35 16.96 -8.97 11.34
N PRO A 36 17.41 -7.77 10.94
CA PRO A 36 16.58 -6.76 10.30
C PRO A 36 15.94 -7.22 8.98
N VAL A 37 16.61 -8.06 8.21
CA VAL A 37 16.09 -8.60 6.94
C VAL A 37 14.92 -9.56 7.22
N ASP A 38 15.12 -10.52 8.13
CA ASP A 38 14.03 -11.45 8.52
C ASP A 38 12.84 -10.70 9.12
N ARG A 39 13.07 -9.68 9.96
CA ARG A 39 12.00 -8.81 10.47
C ARG A 39 11.22 -8.14 9.35
N ALA A 40 11.92 -7.52 8.38
CA ALA A 40 11.29 -6.83 7.26
C ALA A 40 10.45 -7.79 6.41
N VAL A 41 10.92 -9.00 6.16
CA VAL A 41 10.20 -10.05 5.43
C VAL A 41 8.94 -10.48 6.19
N LYS A 42 9.04 -10.77 7.49
CA LYS A 42 7.88 -11.14 8.33
C LYS A 42 6.82 -10.03 8.36
N LEU A 43 7.23 -8.77 8.54
CA LEU A 43 6.33 -7.62 8.53
C LEU A 43 5.65 -7.44 7.16
N TYR A 44 6.40 -7.62 6.08
CA TYR A 44 5.87 -7.55 4.72
C TYR A 44 4.78 -8.59 4.49
N LEU A 45 5.07 -9.86 4.81
CA LEU A 45 4.12 -10.97 4.63
C LEU A 45 2.84 -10.76 5.46
N ALA A 46 2.98 -10.32 6.71
CA ALA A 46 1.85 -10.02 7.58
C ALA A 46 0.98 -8.89 7.01
N VAL A 47 1.55 -7.75 6.58
CA VAL A 47 0.77 -6.66 5.99
C VAL A 47 0.16 -7.07 4.66
N ARG A 48 0.89 -7.83 3.82
CA ARG A 48 0.37 -8.33 2.54
C ARG A 48 -0.89 -9.16 2.75
N ASP A 49 -0.88 -10.09 3.70
CA ASP A 49 -1.90 -11.13 3.81
C ASP A 49 -2.96 -10.85 4.89
N ASP A 50 -2.61 -10.27 6.06
CA ASP A 50 -3.56 -10.00 7.14
C ASP A 50 -4.41 -8.73 6.87
N ILE A 51 -3.90 -7.79 6.06
CA ILE A 51 -4.65 -6.59 5.66
C ILE A 51 -5.23 -6.82 4.27
N ARG A 52 -6.52 -7.14 4.23
CA ARG A 52 -7.23 -7.43 2.99
C ARG A 52 -7.20 -6.25 2.03
N TYR A 53 -6.92 -6.48 0.74
CA TYR A 53 -6.96 -5.43 -0.27
C TYR A 53 -8.39 -4.97 -0.52
N ASP A 54 -8.63 -3.65 -0.43
CA ASP A 54 -9.93 -3.04 -0.64
C ASP A 54 -9.78 -1.65 -1.27
N PRO A 55 -9.98 -1.52 -2.60
CA PRO A 55 -9.82 -0.25 -3.32
C PRO A 55 -10.93 0.76 -2.98
N TYR A 56 -12.00 0.32 -2.32
CA TYR A 56 -13.14 1.16 -1.92
C TYR A 56 -13.00 1.69 -0.49
N SER A 57 -11.82 1.61 0.09
CA SER A 57 -11.52 2.21 1.42
C SER A 57 -11.42 3.74 1.36
N PRO A 58 -11.71 4.46 2.46
CA PRO A 58 -11.64 5.92 2.53
C PRO A 58 -10.20 6.43 2.32
N PHE A 59 -10.05 7.64 1.73
CA PHE A 59 -8.77 8.10 1.17
C PHE A 59 -8.44 9.59 1.35
N TYR A 60 -9.35 10.44 1.80
CA TYR A 60 -9.21 11.91 1.69
C TYR A 60 -8.73 12.62 2.96
N LEU A 61 -8.71 11.92 4.11
CA LEU A 61 -8.22 12.45 5.40
C LEU A 61 -6.95 11.72 5.85
N ALA A 62 -6.12 12.40 6.63
CA ALA A 62 -4.90 11.80 7.20
C ALA A 62 -5.18 10.54 8.02
N GLU A 63 -6.27 10.51 8.78
CA GLU A 63 -6.69 9.36 9.58
C GLU A 63 -7.00 8.10 8.76
N HIS A 64 -7.32 8.24 7.48
CA HIS A 64 -7.56 7.11 6.58
C HIS A 64 -6.29 6.31 6.27
N TYR A 65 -5.14 6.96 6.42
CA TYR A 65 -3.80 6.41 6.15
C TYR A 65 -3.04 6.06 7.42
N ARG A 66 -3.54 6.45 8.62
CA ARG A 66 -2.87 6.22 9.90
C ARG A 66 -2.73 4.73 10.17
N ALA A 67 -1.50 4.27 10.47
CA ALA A 67 -1.16 2.86 10.59
C ALA A 67 -2.02 2.13 11.65
N SER A 68 -2.23 2.74 12.82
CA SER A 68 -3.10 2.18 13.87
C SER A 68 -4.56 2.00 13.43
N ASN A 69 -5.09 2.92 12.61
CA ASN A 69 -6.45 2.82 12.08
C ASN A 69 -6.57 1.71 11.03
N ILE A 70 -5.51 1.44 10.26
CA ILE A 70 -5.49 0.38 9.26
C ILE A 70 -5.50 -0.98 9.94
N LEU A 71 -4.70 -1.18 10.99
CA LEU A 71 -4.74 -2.39 11.81
C LEU A 71 -6.15 -2.65 12.36
N LYS A 72 -6.80 -1.62 12.91
CA LYS A 72 -8.18 -1.73 13.42
C LYS A 72 -9.19 -2.08 12.34
N ARG A 73 -9.00 -1.58 11.11
CA ARG A 73 -9.91 -1.83 9.98
C ARG A 73 -9.71 -3.19 9.34
N GLY A 74 -8.47 -3.74 9.34
CA GLY A 74 -8.11 -5.02 8.75
C GLY A 74 -8.18 -5.07 7.21
N ARG A 75 -8.44 -3.93 6.56
CA ARG A 75 -8.56 -3.83 5.10
C ARG A 75 -8.19 -2.44 4.61
N SER A 76 -7.55 -2.36 3.45
CA SER A 76 -7.29 -1.10 2.75
C SER A 76 -6.66 -1.34 1.36
N TYR A 77 -6.40 -0.26 0.61
CA TYR A 77 -5.68 -0.33 -0.66
C TYR A 77 -4.16 -0.10 -0.49
N CYS A 78 -3.43 -0.01 -1.62
CA CYS A 78 -1.95 -0.01 -1.63
C CYS A 78 -1.31 1.05 -0.73
N VAL A 79 -1.77 2.32 -0.77
CA VAL A 79 -1.12 3.40 -0.01
C VAL A 79 -1.25 3.23 1.51
N PRO A 80 -2.43 3.02 2.11
CA PRO A 80 -2.53 2.77 3.53
C PRO A 80 -1.79 1.48 3.96
N LYS A 81 -1.81 0.42 3.16
CA LYS A 81 -1.03 -0.80 3.45
C LYS A 81 0.47 -0.50 3.48
N ALA A 82 0.98 0.32 2.55
CA ALA A 82 2.36 0.80 2.58
C ALA A 82 2.63 1.69 3.80
N SER A 83 1.69 2.56 4.20
CA SER A 83 1.81 3.36 5.43
C SER A 83 1.96 2.49 6.67
N LEU A 84 1.13 1.46 6.81
CA LEU A 84 1.21 0.50 7.91
C LEU A 84 2.56 -0.24 7.89
N LEU A 85 2.99 -0.76 6.74
CA LEU A 85 4.27 -1.47 6.64
C LEU A 85 5.46 -0.55 7.00
N CYS A 86 5.42 0.72 6.58
CA CYS A 86 6.42 1.71 6.94
C CYS A 86 6.45 1.96 8.46
N ALA A 87 5.28 2.06 9.12
CA ALA A 87 5.19 2.23 10.57
C ALA A 87 5.71 1.01 11.33
N LEU A 88 5.40 -0.19 10.89
CA LEU A 88 5.90 -1.44 11.49
C LEU A 88 7.42 -1.56 11.36
N GLY A 89 7.99 -1.20 10.20
CA GLY A 89 9.44 -1.15 10.02
C GLY A 89 10.11 -0.20 11.02
N ARG A 90 9.59 1.03 11.16
CA ARG A 90 10.10 2.00 12.15
C ARG A 90 9.95 1.50 13.59
N ALA A 91 8.83 0.89 13.93
CA ALA A 91 8.60 0.30 15.26
C ALA A 91 9.64 -0.80 15.60
N CYS A 92 10.14 -1.50 14.58
CA CYS A 92 11.19 -2.51 14.71
C CYS A 92 12.62 -1.96 14.55
N GLY A 93 12.80 -0.63 14.47
CA GLY A 93 14.11 0.00 14.32
C GLY A 93 14.69 -0.09 12.89
N ILE A 94 13.90 -0.43 11.88
CA ILE A 94 14.31 -0.47 10.49
C ILE A 94 13.97 0.89 9.87
N PRO A 95 14.96 1.67 9.36
CA PRO A 95 14.67 2.92 8.67
C PRO A 95 13.76 2.66 7.46
N SER A 96 12.60 3.32 7.43
CA SER A 96 11.54 3.05 6.46
C SER A 96 10.96 4.36 5.93
N ARG A 97 10.79 4.44 4.60
CA ARG A 97 10.16 5.58 3.92
C ARG A 97 9.10 5.10 2.94
N ILE A 98 8.06 5.90 2.78
CA ILE A 98 7.00 5.55 1.83
C ILE A 98 7.31 6.13 0.46
N GLY A 99 7.14 5.34 -0.59
CA GLY A 99 7.36 5.73 -1.98
C GLY A 99 6.08 5.66 -2.80
N PHE A 100 6.04 6.41 -3.90
CA PHE A 100 4.88 6.47 -4.78
C PHE A 100 5.25 6.38 -6.25
N ALA A 101 4.40 5.72 -7.01
CA ALA A 101 4.49 5.63 -8.47
C ALA A 101 3.09 5.67 -9.10
N THR A 102 2.98 6.09 -10.34
CA THR A 102 1.81 5.80 -11.18
C THR A 102 2.03 4.45 -11.85
N VAL A 103 1.08 3.55 -11.71
CA VAL A 103 1.08 2.25 -12.39
C VAL A 103 -0.15 2.10 -13.26
N ARG A 104 -0.01 1.37 -14.38
CA ARG A 104 -1.12 0.93 -15.20
C ARG A 104 -1.44 -0.52 -14.88
N ASN A 105 -2.68 -0.82 -14.52
CA ASN A 105 -3.15 -2.17 -14.26
C ASN A 105 -4.00 -2.67 -15.43
N HIS A 106 -3.47 -3.61 -16.19
CA HIS A 106 -4.13 -4.19 -17.35
C HIS A 106 -5.14 -5.30 -17.00
N LEU A 107 -5.13 -5.78 -15.75
CA LEU A 107 -5.97 -6.88 -15.26
C LEU A 107 -6.86 -6.45 -14.08
N THR A 108 -7.31 -5.19 -14.07
CA THR A 108 -8.24 -4.73 -13.03
C THR A 108 -9.68 -5.23 -13.29
N THR A 109 -10.57 -5.10 -12.30
CA THR A 109 -11.97 -5.49 -12.48
C THR A 109 -12.73 -4.44 -13.30
N LYS A 110 -13.75 -4.88 -14.04
CA LYS A 110 -14.61 -3.95 -14.78
C LYS A 110 -15.25 -2.92 -13.86
N GLN A 111 -15.73 -3.35 -12.69
CA GLN A 111 -16.37 -2.47 -11.71
C GLN A 111 -15.41 -1.39 -11.21
N LEU A 112 -14.15 -1.74 -10.93
CA LEU A 112 -13.13 -0.77 -10.50
C LEU A 112 -12.75 0.19 -11.64
N LEU A 113 -12.64 -0.32 -12.89
CA LEU A 113 -12.42 0.54 -14.07
C LEU A 113 -13.55 1.56 -14.26
N ASP A 114 -14.80 1.12 -14.19
CA ASP A 114 -15.97 2.00 -14.34
C ASP A 114 -16.01 3.04 -13.19
N PHE A 115 -15.65 2.62 -11.97
CA PHE A 115 -15.62 3.49 -10.82
C PHE A 115 -14.51 4.56 -10.92
N ILE A 116 -13.28 4.16 -11.21
CA ILE A 116 -12.14 5.08 -11.34
C ILE A 116 -12.21 5.86 -12.66
N GLY A 117 -12.65 5.21 -13.75
CA GLY A 117 -12.69 5.76 -15.10
C GLY A 117 -11.32 5.81 -15.77
N SER A 118 -10.37 4.99 -15.31
CA SER A 118 -9.00 4.91 -15.81
C SER A 118 -8.37 3.58 -15.44
N ASP A 119 -7.45 3.11 -16.27
CA ASP A 119 -6.55 1.97 -15.99
C ASP A 119 -5.26 2.41 -15.26
N LEU A 120 -5.07 3.72 -15.09
CA LEU A 120 -3.96 4.29 -14.32
C LEU A 120 -4.32 4.38 -12.84
N PHE A 121 -3.43 3.89 -11.99
CA PHE A 121 -3.49 4.01 -10.53
C PHE A 121 -2.42 5.00 -10.10
N VAL A 122 -2.84 6.26 -9.93
CA VAL A 122 -1.95 7.37 -9.62
C VAL A 122 -1.60 7.37 -8.14
N TYR A 123 -0.34 7.57 -7.81
CA TYR A 123 0.21 7.48 -6.45
C TYR A 123 0.02 6.08 -5.81
N HIS A 124 0.25 5.00 -6.59
CA HIS A 124 0.40 3.67 -6.00
C HIS A 124 1.53 3.69 -4.96
N GLY A 125 1.25 3.17 -3.75
CA GLY A 125 2.17 3.22 -2.62
C GLY A 125 3.00 1.94 -2.46
N PHE A 126 4.28 2.12 -2.10
CA PHE A 126 5.21 1.08 -1.67
C PHE A 126 6.09 1.60 -0.53
N VAL A 127 6.87 0.73 0.10
CA VAL A 127 7.84 1.08 1.15
C VAL A 127 9.24 0.86 0.63
N GLU A 128 10.18 1.67 1.05
CA GLU A 128 11.60 1.33 0.99
C GLU A 128 12.13 1.14 2.42
N PHE A 129 12.72 -0.02 2.66
CA PHE A 129 13.47 -0.34 3.87
C PHE A 129 14.96 -0.15 3.64
N TYR A 130 15.67 0.40 4.63
CA TYR A 130 17.13 0.44 4.61
C TYR A 130 17.68 -0.81 5.25
N LEU A 131 18.10 -1.77 4.43
CA LEU A 131 18.60 -3.07 4.81
C LEU A 131 20.00 -3.27 4.22
N GLU A 132 20.93 -3.78 5.01
CA GLU A 132 22.29 -4.11 4.56
C GLU A 132 23.02 -3.00 3.77
N GLY A 133 22.75 -1.73 4.15
CA GLY A 133 23.41 -0.57 3.52
C GLY A 133 22.74 -0.02 2.27
N LYS A 134 21.61 -0.57 1.84
CA LYS A 134 20.84 -0.11 0.66
C LYS A 134 19.35 0.04 0.96
N TRP A 135 18.66 0.86 0.15
CA TRP A 135 17.21 0.95 0.16
C TRP A 135 16.62 -0.15 -0.73
N VAL A 136 15.71 -0.95 -0.19
CA VAL A 136 15.04 -2.07 -0.87
C VAL A 136 13.54 -1.84 -0.87
N LYS A 137 12.90 -1.91 -2.04
CA LYS A 137 11.45 -1.67 -2.21
C LYS A 137 10.63 -2.89 -1.81
N ALA A 138 9.51 -2.64 -1.13
CA ALA A 138 8.54 -3.64 -0.71
C ALA A 138 7.12 -3.16 -1.03
N THR A 139 6.37 -3.94 -1.81
CA THR A 139 5.02 -3.58 -2.28
C THR A 139 3.96 -4.52 -1.70
N PRO A 140 3.36 -4.24 -0.52
CA PRO A 140 2.45 -5.16 0.17
C PRO A 140 0.99 -5.04 -0.30
N ALA A 141 0.75 -4.71 -1.58
CA ALA A 141 -0.57 -4.30 -2.03
C ALA A 141 -1.60 -5.44 -2.01
N PHE A 142 -1.44 -6.44 -2.88
CA PHE A 142 -2.41 -7.52 -3.05
C PHE A 142 -2.12 -8.69 -2.12
N ASN A 143 -3.12 -9.13 -1.37
CA ASN A 143 -3.01 -10.32 -0.54
C ASN A 143 -2.99 -11.60 -1.40
N ARG A 144 -2.35 -12.65 -0.87
CA ARG A 144 -2.10 -13.91 -1.57
C ARG A 144 -3.36 -14.53 -2.18
N GLU A 145 -4.47 -14.54 -1.44
CA GLU A 145 -5.74 -15.12 -1.92
C GLU A 145 -6.27 -14.39 -3.16
N LEU A 146 -6.21 -13.04 -3.14
CA LEU A 146 -6.61 -12.22 -4.28
C LEU A 146 -5.74 -12.51 -5.52
N CYS A 147 -4.42 -12.58 -5.32
CA CYS A 147 -3.49 -12.90 -6.40
C CYS A 147 -3.80 -14.27 -7.04
N LEU A 148 -4.01 -15.31 -6.23
CA LEU A 148 -4.31 -16.66 -6.71
C LEU A 148 -5.63 -16.70 -7.50
N ARG A 149 -6.66 -15.99 -7.01
CA ARG A 149 -7.95 -15.89 -7.70
C ARG A 149 -7.83 -15.23 -9.07
N HIS A 150 -6.99 -14.20 -9.18
CA HIS A 150 -6.79 -13.45 -10.40
C HIS A 150 -5.66 -14.02 -11.28
N HIS A 151 -5.18 -15.22 -10.99
CA HIS A 151 -4.10 -15.90 -11.73
C HIS A 151 -2.81 -15.06 -11.84
N VAL A 152 -2.54 -14.25 -10.82
CA VAL A 152 -1.32 -13.45 -10.69
C VAL A 152 -0.45 -14.08 -9.62
N PRO A 153 0.88 -14.22 -9.82
CA PRO A 153 1.75 -14.69 -8.76
C PRO A 153 1.70 -13.70 -7.57
N PRO A 154 1.55 -14.18 -6.34
CA PRO A 154 1.74 -13.32 -5.17
C PRO A 154 3.12 -12.65 -5.23
N LEU A 155 3.16 -11.38 -4.92
CA LEU A 155 4.43 -10.66 -4.89
C LEU A 155 5.18 -11.05 -3.62
N GLU A 156 6.36 -11.61 -3.77
CA GLU A 156 7.22 -12.01 -2.66
C GLU A 156 8.27 -10.91 -2.37
N PHE A 157 8.80 -10.91 -1.14
CA PHE A 157 9.84 -10.00 -0.69
C PHE A 157 10.86 -10.80 0.12
N ASP A 158 12.12 -10.73 -0.24
CA ASP A 158 13.24 -11.43 0.41
C ASP A 158 14.13 -10.51 1.26
N GLY A 159 13.87 -9.21 1.22
CA GLY A 159 14.65 -8.19 1.92
C GLY A 159 15.96 -7.80 1.21
N HIS A 160 16.32 -8.45 0.14
CA HIS A 160 17.55 -8.20 -0.61
C HIS A 160 17.31 -7.52 -1.95
N GLU A 161 16.25 -7.90 -2.68
CA GLU A 161 15.91 -7.33 -3.98
C GLU A 161 14.58 -6.57 -3.92
N ASP A 162 14.41 -5.61 -4.86
CA ASP A 162 13.18 -4.82 -4.98
C ASP A 162 11.97 -5.71 -5.28
N SER A 163 10.96 -5.68 -4.42
CA SER A 163 9.67 -6.34 -4.63
C SER A 163 8.73 -5.39 -5.38
N LEU A 164 8.72 -5.49 -6.70
CA LEU A 164 7.89 -4.71 -7.62
C LEU A 164 6.93 -5.61 -8.38
N PHE A 165 5.79 -5.07 -8.80
CA PHE A 165 4.84 -5.82 -9.60
C PHE A 165 5.46 -6.38 -10.88
N GLN A 166 5.14 -7.63 -11.17
CA GLN A 166 5.55 -8.29 -12.40
C GLN A 166 4.80 -7.67 -13.60
N PRO A 167 5.46 -7.55 -14.77
CA PRO A 167 4.83 -7.00 -15.96
C PRO A 167 3.79 -7.94 -16.60
N TYR A 168 3.84 -9.25 -16.30
CA TYR A 168 2.95 -10.28 -16.85
C TYR A 168 2.40 -11.19 -15.76
N ASN A 169 1.17 -11.70 -15.98
CA ASN A 169 0.56 -12.72 -15.13
C ASN A 169 1.03 -14.15 -15.51
N LEU A 170 0.50 -15.17 -14.83
CA LEU A 170 0.82 -16.59 -15.10
C LEU A 170 0.38 -17.07 -16.50
N GLN A 171 -0.51 -16.35 -17.17
CA GLN A 171 -1.00 -16.65 -18.53
C GLN A 171 -0.31 -15.80 -19.60
N ASN A 172 0.80 -15.14 -19.23
CA ASN A 172 1.58 -14.26 -20.13
C ASN A 172 0.77 -13.06 -20.69
N GLN A 173 -0.25 -12.61 -19.96
CA GLN A 173 -0.97 -11.39 -20.27
C GLN A 173 -0.32 -10.22 -19.53
N LYS A 174 -0.31 -9.02 -20.13
CA LYS A 174 0.18 -7.81 -19.43
C LYS A 174 -0.59 -7.62 -18.13
N PHE A 175 0.15 -7.34 -17.04
CA PHE A 175 -0.42 -7.14 -15.71
C PHE A 175 -0.15 -5.73 -15.21
N MET A 176 1.07 -5.41 -14.80
CA MET A 176 1.41 -4.09 -14.26
C MET A 176 2.54 -3.43 -15.05
N GLU A 177 2.39 -2.12 -15.23
CA GLU A 177 3.38 -1.26 -15.87
C GLU A 177 3.63 -0.04 -15.01
N TYR A 178 4.88 0.20 -14.60
CA TYR A 178 5.27 1.43 -13.92
C TYR A 178 5.42 2.55 -14.95
N VAL A 179 4.62 3.61 -14.80
CA VAL A 179 4.55 4.73 -15.76
C VAL A 179 5.38 5.93 -15.29
N GLU A 180 5.30 6.26 -14.00
CA GLU A 180 5.95 7.43 -13.43
C GLU A 180 6.31 7.18 -11.97
N TYR A 181 7.47 7.68 -11.54
CA TYR A 181 7.92 7.62 -10.15
C TYR A 181 7.77 9.00 -9.48
N HIS A 182 7.09 9.06 -8.34
CA HIS A 182 6.78 10.32 -7.63
C HIS A 182 7.69 10.58 -6.43
N GLY A 183 8.75 9.80 -6.24
CA GLY A 183 9.70 9.96 -5.14
C GLY A 183 9.28 9.27 -3.85
N THR A 184 10.07 9.52 -2.79
CA THR A 184 9.91 8.97 -1.45
C THR A 184 9.73 10.07 -0.41
N TYR A 185 9.00 9.75 0.66
CA TYR A 185 8.56 10.70 1.67
C TYR A 185 8.73 10.09 3.07
N ALA A 186 8.93 10.98 4.06
CA ALA A 186 8.95 10.57 5.46
C ALA A 186 7.54 10.33 6.03
N ASP A 187 6.51 10.93 5.43
CA ASP A 187 5.09 10.76 5.77
C ASP A 187 4.21 10.74 4.52
N VAL A 188 2.94 10.36 4.63
CA VAL A 188 2.01 10.29 3.49
C VAL A 188 1.56 11.68 3.07
N PRO A 189 1.82 12.14 1.84
CA PRO A 189 1.43 13.47 1.36
C PRO A 189 -0.04 13.48 0.89
N VAL A 190 -1.00 13.33 1.81
CA VAL A 190 -2.43 13.12 1.52
C VAL A 190 -3.01 14.17 0.58
N ALA A 191 -2.76 15.45 0.84
CA ALA A 191 -3.27 16.54 0.00
C ALA A 191 -2.74 16.46 -1.45
N THR A 192 -1.48 16.06 -1.62
CA THR A 192 -0.86 15.87 -2.94
C THR A 192 -1.50 14.70 -3.67
N ILE A 193 -1.76 13.58 -2.97
CA ILE A 193 -2.43 12.40 -3.52
C ILE A 193 -3.84 12.75 -3.99
N VAL A 194 -4.65 13.38 -3.13
CA VAL A 194 -6.02 13.78 -3.47
C VAL A 194 -6.04 14.73 -4.66
N SER A 195 -5.15 15.74 -4.67
CA SER A 195 -5.03 16.68 -5.81
C SER A 195 -4.61 15.98 -7.11
N ALA A 196 -3.73 14.97 -7.04
CA ALA A 196 -3.33 14.19 -8.21
C ALA A 196 -4.52 13.35 -8.73
N TRP A 197 -5.31 12.76 -7.83
CA TRP A 197 -6.51 12.01 -8.20
C TRP A 197 -7.57 12.91 -8.84
N GLU A 198 -7.78 14.14 -8.29
CA GLU A 198 -8.70 15.11 -8.91
C GLU A 198 -8.27 15.48 -10.34
N ARG A 199 -6.96 15.66 -10.58
CA ARG A 199 -6.44 15.96 -11.93
C ARG A 199 -6.59 14.79 -12.90
N THR A 200 -6.38 13.56 -12.44
CA THR A 200 -6.37 12.36 -13.30
C THR A 200 -7.76 11.76 -13.51
N TYR A 201 -8.54 11.63 -12.43
CA TYR A 201 -9.84 10.96 -12.48
C TYR A 201 -11.02 11.94 -12.63
N GLY A 202 -10.73 13.24 -12.52
CA GLY A 202 -11.72 14.32 -12.59
C GLY A 202 -12.23 14.76 -11.21
N LYS A 203 -12.20 16.07 -10.97
CA LYS A 203 -12.56 16.68 -9.69
C LYS A 203 -13.95 16.28 -9.22
N ASP A 204 -14.96 16.34 -10.10
CA ASP A 204 -16.34 16.02 -9.73
C ASP A 204 -16.51 14.55 -9.31
N ARG A 205 -15.74 13.65 -9.93
CA ARG A 205 -15.73 12.23 -9.59
C ARG A 205 -15.13 12.01 -8.19
N VAL A 206 -13.96 12.57 -7.92
CA VAL A 206 -13.29 12.45 -6.61
C VAL A 206 -14.13 13.08 -5.49
N GLN A 207 -14.71 14.27 -5.73
CA GLN A 207 -15.61 14.92 -4.78
C GLN A 207 -16.90 14.11 -4.51
N ARG A 208 -17.42 13.40 -5.53
CA ARG A 208 -18.53 12.46 -5.35
C ARG A 208 -18.15 11.28 -4.45
N TRP A 209 -16.95 10.72 -4.63
CA TRP A 209 -16.45 9.66 -3.74
C TRP A 209 -16.32 10.12 -2.29
N ILE A 210 -15.81 11.34 -2.07
CA ILE A 210 -15.69 11.93 -0.73
C ILE A 210 -17.09 12.03 -0.09
N ARG A 211 -18.06 12.61 -0.78
CA ARG A 211 -19.44 12.71 -0.27
C ARG A 211 -20.07 11.35 0.07
N MET A 212 -19.81 10.31 -0.73
CA MET A 212 -20.30 8.96 -0.42
C MET A 212 -19.75 8.45 0.93
N PHE A 213 -18.48 8.74 1.25
CA PHE A 213 -17.92 8.41 2.56
C PHE A 213 -18.48 9.25 3.68
N GLU A 214 -18.68 10.55 3.47
CA GLU A 214 -19.24 11.47 4.47
C GLU A 214 -20.70 11.12 4.82
N GLU A 215 -21.49 10.76 3.84
CA GLU A 215 -22.92 10.45 4.00
C GLU A 215 -23.18 9.02 4.48
N HIS A 216 -22.39 8.04 4.04
CA HIS A 216 -22.67 6.62 4.24
C HIS A 216 -21.54 5.85 4.96
N GLY A 217 -20.41 6.49 5.23
CA GLY A 217 -19.24 5.85 5.85
C GLY A 217 -18.52 4.82 4.96
N LYS A 218 -19.03 4.57 3.75
CA LYS A 218 -18.48 3.58 2.80
C LYS A 218 -18.91 3.86 1.36
N ILE A 219 -18.16 3.29 0.43
CA ILE A 219 -18.58 3.15 -0.98
C ILE A 219 -19.28 1.79 -1.13
N SER A 220 -20.54 1.79 -1.54
CA SER A 220 -21.37 0.57 -1.65
C SER A 220 -21.31 0.01 -3.06
N LEU A 221 -20.14 -0.46 -3.50
CA LEU A 221 -19.97 -1.11 -4.82
C LEU A 221 -19.89 -2.65 -4.73
N GLY A 222 -19.94 -3.22 -3.54
CA GLY A 222 -19.82 -4.65 -3.32
C GLY A 222 -18.50 -5.06 -2.66
N ASP A 223 -18.20 -6.34 -2.73
CA ASP A 223 -16.98 -6.92 -2.19
C ASP A 223 -15.98 -7.14 -3.34
N PHE A 224 -14.89 -6.39 -3.33
CA PHE A 224 -13.85 -6.44 -4.38
C PHE A 224 -13.33 -7.88 -4.62
N ASP A 225 -13.28 -8.70 -3.59
CA ASP A 225 -12.85 -10.09 -3.72
C ASP A 225 -13.82 -10.96 -4.54
N ARG A 226 -15.01 -10.48 -4.85
CA ARG A 226 -16.00 -11.20 -5.68
C ARG A 226 -16.11 -10.67 -7.10
N GLU A 227 -15.33 -9.63 -7.41
CA GLU A 227 -15.34 -9.04 -8.74
C GLU A 227 -14.45 -9.84 -9.70
N ASP A 228 -14.91 -9.97 -10.95
CA ASP A 228 -14.16 -10.62 -12.01
C ASP A 228 -13.20 -9.63 -12.70
N ILE A 229 -12.00 -10.07 -13.00
CA ILE A 229 -11.04 -9.29 -13.79
C ILE A 229 -11.51 -9.14 -15.23
N VAL A 230 -11.18 -7.99 -15.84
CA VAL A 230 -11.38 -7.81 -17.28
C VAL A 230 -10.30 -8.62 -18.00
N THR A 231 -10.70 -9.69 -18.65
CA THR A 231 -9.87 -10.38 -19.64
C THR A 231 -10.08 -9.73 -20.99
N GLY A 232 -9.08 -8.96 -21.44
CA GLY A 232 -9.08 -8.36 -22.78
C GLY A 232 -9.00 -9.39 -23.89
#